data_ee99fbc56cfc0b3e34ecbe7e82f2e456
#
_entry.id   ee99fbc56cfc0b3e34ecbe7e82f2e456
#
_cell.length_a   1.000
_cell.length_b   1.000
_cell.length_c   1.000
_cell.angle_alpha   90.00
_cell.angle_beta   90.00
_cell.angle_gamma   90.00
#
_symmetry.space_group_name_H-M   'P 1'
#
loop_
_entity.id
_entity.type
_entity.pdbx_description
1 polymer ?
#
loop_
_entity_poly.entity_id
_entity_poly.type
_entity_poly.pdbx_seq_one_letter_code
_entity_poly.pdbx_strand_id
1 'polypeptide(L)'
;MKGYIYTMYAGADPGHGWSMNDPIFGPVPTLGACVPNIRRAVVRGDYIFVVSGRVPGERQFVVGGFKVAEKINALSALKRFPQNGLQITPSGQVVGNVIVSPDGTQHPLDEHSNFASRVENYLVGTDPSYFETRTQYNVARSETLDVLSGLFGKRGDRVFDIIGRHRKMDKDQVNDLLSWIRTVKS
;
A
#
# COMPACT_ATOMS: atom_id res chain seq x y z
N MET A 1 -1.21 -18.06 -6.02
CA MET A 1 -1.33 -16.60 -6.09
C MET A 1 -2.63 -16.20 -5.43
N LYS A 2 -2.55 -15.35 -4.46
CA LYS A 2 -3.66 -14.69 -3.76
C LYS A 2 -3.35 -13.20 -3.75
N GLY A 3 -4.29 -12.38 -3.30
CA GLY A 3 -4.06 -10.96 -3.08
C GLY A 3 -4.65 -10.51 -1.76
N TYR A 4 -4.22 -9.32 -1.35
CA TYR A 4 -4.83 -8.55 -0.28
C TYR A 4 -4.96 -7.11 -0.75
N ILE A 5 -6.09 -6.51 -0.46
CA ILE A 5 -6.34 -5.08 -0.65
C ILE A 5 -6.63 -4.45 0.70
N TYR A 6 -6.06 -3.29 0.97
CA TYR A 6 -6.26 -2.56 2.22
C TYR A 6 -6.40 -1.06 1.99
N THR A 7 -7.01 -0.37 2.96
CA THR A 7 -7.12 1.08 2.94
C THR A 7 -6.03 1.71 3.80
N MET A 8 -5.43 2.80 3.31
CA MET A 8 -4.51 3.64 4.07
C MET A 8 -5.25 4.40 5.18
N TYR A 9 -4.50 4.97 6.12
CA TYR A 9 -5.04 5.83 7.16
C TYR A 9 -5.59 7.15 6.60
N ALA A 10 -6.44 7.82 7.39
CA ALA A 10 -7.09 9.05 6.96
C ALA A 10 -6.06 10.14 6.59
N GLY A 11 -6.31 10.83 5.49
CA GLY A 11 -5.43 11.86 4.94
C GLY A 11 -4.36 11.34 3.96
N ALA A 12 -4.06 10.05 3.95
CA ALA A 12 -3.06 9.46 3.05
C ALA A 12 -3.60 9.29 1.62
N ASP A 13 -3.65 10.35 0.86
CA ASP A 13 -4.21 10.40 -0.49
C ASP A 13 -3.22 11.07 -1.46
N PRO A 14 -2.62 10.31 -2.39
CA PRO A 14 -1.66 10.87 -3.34
C PRO A 14 -2.28 11.88 -4.31
N GLY A 15 -3.59 11.80 -4.54
CA GLY A 15 -4.32 12.81 -5.33
C GLY A 15 -4.44 14.16 -4.63
N HIS A 16 -4.17 14.22 -3.32
CA HIS A 16 -4.12 15.42 -2.49
C HIS A 16 -2.70 15.76 -2.01
N GLY A 17 -1.67 15.37 -2.75
CA GLY A 17 -0.28 15.74 -2.47
C GLY A 17 0.39 14.90 -1.38
N TRP A 18 -0.24 13.84 -0.91
CA TRP A 18 0.39 12.90 0.01
C TRP A 18 1.45 12.08 -0.72
N SER A 19 2.69 12.13 -0.25
CA SER A 19 3.75 11.26 -0.78
C SER A 19 3.56 9.84 -0.29
N MET A 20 3.41 8.88 -1.22
CA MET A 20 3.30 7.46 -0.89
C MET A 20 4.56 6.99 -0.19
N ASN A 21 4.43 6.57 1.06
CA ASN A 21 5.55 6.16 1.90
C ASN A 21 5.44 4.72 2.43
N ASP A 22 4.26 4.11 2.37
CA ASP A 22 4.09 2.69 2.73
C ASP A 22 2.76 2.14 2.16
N PRO A 23 2.80 1.56 0.95
CA PRO A 23 3.99 1.13 0.20
C PRO A 23 4.77 2.30 -0.43
N ILE A 24 6.07 2.11 -0.57
CA ILE A 24 6.90 2.91 -1.49
C ILE A 24 6.84 2.22 -2.84
N PHE A 25 6.28 2.90 -3.84
CA PHE A 25 6.28 2.44 -5.22
C PHE A 25 7.57 2.84 -5.94
N GLY A 26 7.91 2.10 -6.99
CA GLY A 26 9.12 2.27 -7.78
C GLY A 26 9.51 0.96 -8.44
N PRO A 27 10.69 0.87 -9.06
CA PRO A 27 11.16 -0.37 -9.71
C PRO A 27 11.20 -1.57 -8.76
N VAL A 28 11.50 -1.33 -7.49
CA VAL A 28 11.48 -2.33 -6.41
C VAL A 28 10.53 -1.80 -5.31
N PRO A 29 9.23 -2.11 -5.39
CA PRO A 29 8.28 -1.63 -4.40
C PRO A 29 8.47 -2.31 -3.06
N THR A 30 8.20 -1.58 -1.97
CA THR A 30 8.37 -2.08 -0.60
C THR A 30 7.19 -1.71 0.30
N LEU A 31 6.93 -2.55 1.31
CA LEU A 31 5.93 -2.29 2.35
C LEU A 31 6.50 -2.72 3.71
N GLY A 32 6.72 -1.78 4.61
CA GLY A 32 7.54 -2.01 5.81
C GLY A 32 6.88 -1.71 7.14
N ALA A 33 6.05 -0.69 7.25
CA ALA A 33 5.46 -0.24 8.50
C ALA A 33 3.97 -0.63 8.65
N CYS A 34 3.18 -0.39 7.60
CA CYS A 34 1.73 -0.63 7.62
C CYS A 34 1.35 -2.12 7.59
N VAL A 35 0.11 -2.41 7.99
CA VAL A 35 -0.59 -3.71 7.87
C VAL A 35 0.23 -4.96 8.25
N PRO A 36 0.82 -5.02 9.45
CA PRO A 36 1.69 -6.14 9.84
C PRO A 36 1.01 -7.51 9.73
N ASN A 37 -0.31 -7.59 9.93
CA ASN A 37 -1.07 -8.82 9.78
C ASN A 37 -1.09 -9.32 8.33
N ILE A 38 -1.27 -8.43 7.36
CA ILE A 38 -1.22 -8.77 5.93
C ILE A 38 0.20 -9.18 5.56
N ARG A 39 1.21 -8.40 5.96
CA ARG A 39 2.63 -8.70 5.68
C ARG A 39 3.04 -10.08 6.21
N ARG A 40 2.51 -10.49 7.37
CA ARG A 40 2.72 -11.84 7.92
C ARG A 40 2.05 -12.91 7.07
N ALA A 41 0.82 -12.66 6.60
CA ALA A 41 -0.03 -13.64 5.92
C ALA A 41 0.35 -13.91 4.46
N VAL A 42 0.88 -12.91 3.74
CA VAL A 42 1.27 -13.06 2.34
C VAL A 42 2.51 -13.93 2.18
N VAL A 43 2.63 -14.56 1.03
CA VAL A 43 3.81 -15.32 0.63
C VAL A 43 4.34 -14.83 -0.72
N ARG A 44 5.55 -15.25 -1.09
CA ARG A 44 6.12 -14.97 -2.41
C ARG A 44 5.13 -15.33 -3.52
N GLY A 45 4.90 -14.43 -4.45
CA GLY A 45 3.97 -14.57 -5.56
C GLY A 45 2.55 -14.06 -5.29
N ASP A 46 2.21 -13.71 -4.06
CA ASP A 46 0.96 -13.03 -3.74
C ASP A 46 1.03 -11.55 -4.10
N TYR A 47 -0.13 -10.90 -4.25
CA TYR A 47 -0.24 -9.46 -4.55
C TYR A 47 -0.75 -8.67 -3.35
N ILE A 48 -0.28 -7.43 -3.25
CA ILE A 48 -0.82 -6.45 -2.32
C ILE A 48 -1.27 -5.23 -3.11
N PHE A 49 -2.50 -4.80 -2.83
CA PHE A 49 -3.09 -3.58 -3.36
C PHE A 49 -3.41 -2.61 -2.23
N VAL A 50 -3.32 -1.34 -2.54
CA VAL A 50 -3.60 -0.26 -1.58
C VAL A 50 -4.64 0.69 -2.14
N VAL A 51 -5.57 1.09 -1.28
CA VAL A 51 -6.57 2.13 -1.52
C VAL A 51 -6.15 3.37 -0.75
N SER A 52 -6.35 4.55 -1.33
CA SER A 52 -6.08 5.83 -0.68
C SER A 52 -6.79 5.98 0.66
N GLY A 53 -6.21 6.76 1.54
CA GLY A 53 -6.84 7.16 2.79
C GLY A 53 -8.08 8.02 2.55
N ARG A 54 -8.93 8.10 3.57
CA ARG A 54 -10.13 8.93 3.52
C ARG A 54 -9.74 10.41 3.63
N VAL A 55 -10.22 11.20 2.68
CA VAL A 55 -10.19 12.68 2.72
C VAL A 55 -11.64 13.18 2.67
N PRO A 56 -12.05 14.13 3.54
CA PRO A 56 -13.40 14.68 3.51
C PRO A 56 -13.77 15.26 2.13
N GLY A 57 -14.95 14.92 1.65
CA GLY A 57 -15.43 15.35 0.33
C GLY A 57 -14.90 14.57 -0.87
N GLU A 58 -13.93 13.65 -0.67
CA GLU A 58 -13.32 12.89 -1.73
C GLU A 58 -13.65 11.40 -1.68
N ARG A 59 -13.80 10.79 -2.85
CA ARG A 59 -13.90 9.33 -2.96
C ARG A 59 -12.53 8.70 -2.84
N GLN A 60 -12.42 7.62 -2.07
CA GLN A 60 -11.22 6.80 -2.05
C GLN A 60 -11.03 6.07 -3.38
N PHE A 61 -9.78 5.80 -3.76
CA PHE A 61 -9.47 5.08 -4.99
C PHE A 61 -8.35 4.07 -4.77
N VAL A 62 -8.32 3.01 -5.57
CA VAL A 62 -7.17 2.09 -5.63
C VAL A 62 -5.99 2.86 -6.19
N VAL A 63 -4.92 2.95 -5.41
CA VAL A 63 -3.68 3.63 -5.82
C VAL A 63 -2.84 2.70 -6.71
N GLY A 64 -2.83 1.42 -6.39
CA GLY A 64 -2.08 0.41 -7.11
C GLY A 64 -1.71 -0.77 -6.24
N GLY A 65 -0.75 -1.56 -6.71
CA GLY A 65 -0.26 -2.74 -6.00
C GLY A 65 1.05 -3.27 -6.57
N PHE A 66 1.52 -4.35 -5.98
CA PHE A 66 2.73 -5.05 -6.43
C PHE A 66 2.69 -6.53 -6.01
N LYS A 67 3.53 -7.33 -6.66
CA LYS A 67 3.72 -8.74 -6.35
C LYS A 67 4.81 -8.92 -5.29
N VAL A 68 4.56 -9.71 -4.28
CA VAL A 68 5.55 -10.03 -3.24
C VAL A 68 6.63 -10.94 -3.81
N ALA A 69 7.88 -10.48 -3.77
CA ALA A 69 9.05 -11.26 -4.18
C ALA A 69 9.77 -11.87 -2.99
N GLU A 70 9.85 -11.14 -1.89
CA GLU A 70 10.67 -11.53 -0.74
C GLU A 70 10.13 -10.90 0.55
N LYS A 71 10.42 -11.56 1.68
CA LYS A 71 10.24 -11.01 3.03
C LYS A 71 11.58 -10.98 3.74
N ILE A 72 11.90 -9.84 4.32
CA ILE A 72 13.09 -9.65 5.14
C ILE A 72 12.70 -8.97 6.47
N ASN A 73 13.60 -8.90 7.43
CA ASN A 73 13.38 -8.08 8.62
C ASN A 73 13.74 -6.60 8.36
N ALA A 74 13.27 -5.71 9.22
CA ALA A 74 13.45 -4.26 9.05
C ALA A 74 14.93 -3.83 9.08
N LEU A 75 15.80 -4.50 9.87
CA LEU A 75 17.23 -4.17 9.91
C LEU A 75 17.95 -4.55 8.60
N SER A 76 17.59 -5.70 8.02
CA SER A 76 18.06 -6.10 6.69
C SER A 76 17.53 -5.14 5.61
N ALA A 77 16.29 -4.67 5.77
CA ALA A 77 15.70 -3.67 4.89
C ALA A 77 16.46 -2.32 4.97
N LEU A 78 16.83 -1.87 6.17
CA LEU A 78 17.63 -0.66 6.35
C LEU A 78 18.99 -0.75 5.63
N LYS A 79 19.65 -1.90 5.72
CA LYS A 79 20.93 -2.14 5.02
C LYS A 79 20.78 -2.15 3.51
N ARG A 80 19.70 -2.73 2.99
CA ARG A 80 19.46 -2.90 1.56
C ARG A 80 18.85 -1.66 0.90
N PHE A 81 18.02 -0.94 1.63
CA PHE A 81 17.27 0.24 1.18
C PHE A 81 17.43 1.40 2.18
N PRO A 82 18.67 1.93 2.38
CA PRO A 82 18.90 2.98 3.37
C PRO A 82 18.08 4.25 3.08
N GLN A 83 17.73 4.50 1.81
CA GLN A 83 16.88 5.61 1.37
C GLN A 83 15.42 5.48 1.85
N ASN A 84 14.98 4.29 2.25
CA ASN A 84 13.65 4.03 2.79
C ASN A 84 13.57 4.22 4.31
N GLY A 85 14.68 4.60 4.96
CA GLY A 85 14.67 5.01 6.36
C GLY A 85 13.76 6.22 6.59
N LEU A 86 13.21 6.34 7.80
CA LEU A 86 12.32 7.45 8.11
C LEU A 86 13.05 8.79 8.08
N GLN A 87 12.45 9.78 7.44
CA GLN A 87 12.93 11.14 7.35
C GLN A 87 11.77 12.14 7.24
N ILE A 88 12.04 13.40 7.57
CA ILE A 88 11.06 14.48 7.46
C ILE A 88 11.32 15.25 6.15
N THR A 89 10.29 15.41 5.33
CA THR A 89 10.35 16.24 4.12
C THR A 89 10.37 17.73 4.49
N PRO A 90 10.75 18.62 3.56
CA PRO A 90 10.64 20.08 3.78
C PRO A 90 9.21 20.54 4.11
N SER A 91 8.19 19.79 3.68
CA SER A 91 6.78 20.06 4.00
C SER A 91 6.34 19.52 5.38
N GLY A 92 7.25 18.89 6.13
CA GLY A 92 6.97 18.34 7.46
C GLY A 92 6.33 16.94 7.46
N GLN A 93 6.18 16.29 6.31
CA GLN A 93 5.69 14.92 6.25
C GLN A 93 6.80 13.93 6.60
N VAL A 94 6.53 12.97 7.48
CA VAL A 94 7.41 11.82 7.69
C VAL A 94 7.22 10.86 6.52
N VAL A 95 8.31 10.55 5.84
CA VAL A 95 8.36 9.60 4.71
C VAL A 95 9.33 8.47 5.02
N GLY A 96 9.23 7.38 4.25
CA GLY A 96 9.98 6.15 4.48
C GLY A 96 9.11 5.06 5.12
N ASN A 97 9.59 3.83 5.10
CA ASN A 97 8.89 2.68 5.65
C ASN A 97 9.80 1.67 6.38
N VAL A 98 11.07 2.03 6.59
CA VAL A 98 11.99 1.30 7.46
C VAL A 98 12.00 2.01 8.82
N ILE A 99 11.38 1.38 9.80
CA ILE A 99 11.07 1.98 11.11
C ILE A 99 12.10 1.69 12.21
N VAL A 100 13.25 1.13 11.83
CA VAL A 100 14.34 0.82 12.77
C VAL A 100 15.53 1.75 12.58
N SER A 101 16.22 2.03 13.67
CA SER A 101 17.54 2.65 13.69
C SER A 101 18.63 1.61 13.37
N PRO A 102 19.88 2.03 13.08
CA PRO A 102 20.99 1.11 12.76
C PRO A 102 21.31 0.08 13.85
N ASP A 103 21.01 0.38 15.09
CA ASP A 103 21.17 -0.51 16.25
C ASP A 103 19.98 -1.48 16.44
N GLY A 104 18.96 -1.40 15.57
CA GLY A 104 17.75 -2.24 15.61
C GLY A 104 16.66 -1.74 16.55
N THR A 105 16.86 -0.62 17.23
CA THR A 105 15.83 0.01 18.06
C THR A 105 14.79 0.74 17.22
N GLN A 106 13.66 1.10 17.81
CA GLN A 106 12.64 1.91 17.16
C GLN A 106 13.21 3.26 16.73
N HIS A 107 12.97 3.63 15.46
CA HIS A 107 13.42 4.93 14.94
C HIS A 107 12.69 6.07 15.67
N PRO A 108 13.37 7.20 16.04
CA PRO A 108 12.74 8.30 16.77
C PRO A 108 11.52 8.93 16.07
N LEU A 109 11.41 8.84 14.77
CA LEU A 109 10.27 9.32 14.00
C LEU A 109 9.15 8.29 13.87
N ASP A 110 9.30 7.07 14.40
CA ASP A 110 8.27 6.05 14.37
C ASP A 110 7.39 6.12 15.62
N GLU A 111 6.12 6.40 15.42
CA GLU A 111 5.11 6.58 16.49
C GLU A 111 4.29 5.32 16.77
N HIS A 112 4.62 4.17 16.15
CA HIS A 112 3.85 2.96 16.33
C HIS A 112 4.06 2.35 17.72
N SER A 113 2.99 2.23 18.50
CA SER A 113 3.02 1.61 19.83
C SER A 113 3.30 0.10 19.82
N ASN A 114 3.10 -0.57 18.68
CA ASN A 114 3.32 -2.02 18.50
C ASN A 114 4.53 -2.31 17.59
N PHE A 115 5.61 -1.59 17.77
CA PHE A 115 6.85 -1.67 17.01
C PHE A 115 7.34 -3.12 16.81
N ALA A 116 7.44 -3.92 17.87
CA ALA A 116 7.93 -5.30 17.79
C ALA A 116 7.16 -6.18 16.79
N SER A 117 5.88 -5.93 16.57
CA SER A 117 5.08 -6.67 15.60
C SER A 117 5.31 -6.24 14.14
N ARG A 118 6.06 -5.14 13.94
CA ARG A 118 6.26 -4.50 12.63
C ARG A 118 7.66 -4.69 12.06
N VAL A 119 8.64 -5.07 12.88
CA VAL A 119 10.04 -5.23 12.45
C VAL A 119 10.27 -6.46 11.58
N GLU A 120 9.38 -7.44 11.67
CA GLU A 120 9.41 -8.63 10.83
C GLU A 120 8.54 -8.48 9.58
N ASN A 121 8.82 -9.29 8.56
CA ASN A 121 8.04 -9.34 7.33
C ASN A 121 8.00 -8.00 6.57
N TYR A 122 9.12 -7.30 6.49
CA TYR A 122 9.29 -6.23 5.51
C TYR A 122 9.21 -6.84 4.11
N LEU A 123 8.28 -6.36 3.30
CA LEU A 123 8.03 -6.90 1.97
C LEU A 123 8.85 -6.17 0.92
N VAL A 124 9.53 -6.94 0.09
CA VAL A 124 10.16 -6.49 -1.13
C VAL A 124 9.37 -7.05 -2.30
N GLY A 125 9.02 -6.21 -3.25
CA GLY A 125 8.14 -6.56 -4.35
C GLY A 125 8.78 -6.51 -5.73
N THR A 126 8.01 -7.00 -6.69
CA THR A 126 8.22 -6.88 -8.14
C THR A 126 6.90 -6.51 -8.81
N ASP A 127 6.96 -6.31 -10.11
CA ASP A 127 5.77 -6.06 -10.96
C ASP A 127 4.84 -4.97 -10.39
N PRO A 128 5.37 -3.77 -10.06
CA PRO A 128 4.54 -2.69 -9.56
C PRO A 128 3.54 -2.24 -10.62
N SER A 129 2.30 -2.06 -10.20
CA SER A 129 1.22 -1.54 -11.04
C SER A 129 0.45 -0.51 -10.23
N TYR A 130 0.71 0.78 -10.47
CA TYR A 130 0.16 1.88 -9.69
C TYR A 130 -0.06 3.12 -10.55
N PHE A 131 -0.92 4.01 -10.09
CA PHE A 131 -1.21 5.28 -10.76
C PHE A 131 -0.21 6.36 -10.33
N GLU A 132 0.14 7.23 -11.28
CA GLU A 132 1.21 8.22 -11.13
C GLU A 132 0.76 9.63 -11.51
N THR A 133 -0.26 9.73 -12.35
CA THR A 133 -0.72 11.01 -12.88
C THR A 133 -2.07 11.44 -12.29
N ARG A 134 -2.32 12.74 -12.25
CA ARG A 134 -3.60 13.30 -11.80
C ARG A 134 -4.78 12.78 -12.62
N THR A 135 -4.59 12.59 -13.93
CA THR A 135 -5.62 12.02 -14.80
C THR A 135 -5.97 10.60 -14.37
N GLN A 136 -4.97 9.74 -14.13
CA GLN A 136 -5.17 8.38 -13.64
C GLN A 136 -5.85 8.36 -12.26
N TYR A 137 -5.46 9.25 -11.35
CA TYR A 137 -6.12 9.36 -10.04
C TYR A 137 -7.60 9.74 -10.18
N ASN A 138 -7.93 10.67 -11.08
CA ASN A 138 -9.32 11.10 -11.28
C ASN A 138 -10.18 9.96 -11.87
N VAL A 139 -9.68 9.24 -12.86
CA VAL A 139 -10.36 8.05 -13.42
C VAL A 139 -10.52 6.98 -12.34
N ALA A 140 -9.43 6.64 -11.64
CA ALA A 140 -9.48 5.64 -10.57
C ALA A 140 -10.48 6.03 -9.47
N ARG A 141 -10.56 7.31 -9.11
CA ARG A 141 -11.49 7.84 -8.11
C ARG A 141 -12.96 7.68 -8.53
N SER A 142 -13.24 7.86 -9.82
CA SER A 142 -14.60 7.69 -10.35
C SER A 142 -15.02 6.22 -10.43
N GLU A 143 -14.10 5.31 -10.70
CA GLU A 143 -14.41 3.91 -11.04
C GLU A 143 -14.18 2.91 -9.89
N THR A 144 -13.31 3.21 -8.92
CA THR A 144 -12.90 2.26 -7.86
C THR A 144 -14.08 1.58 -7.16
N LEU A 145 -15.13 2.34 -6.84
CA LEU A 145 -16.26 1.79 -6.08
C LEU A 145 -16.99 0.72 -6.88
N ASP A 146 -17.23 0.96 -8.17
CA ASP A 146 -17.91 0.03 -9.08
C ASP A 146 -17.02 -1.19 -9.35
N VAL A 147 -15.73 -0.96 -9.59
CA VAL A 147 -14.75 -2.05 -9.80
C VAL A 147 -14.71 -2.97 -8.57
N LEU A 148 -14.56 -2.43 -7.37
CA LEU A 148 -14.53 -3.23 -6.15
C LEU A 148 -15.87 -3.92 -5.89
N SER A 149 -16.99 -3.25 -6.19
CA SER A 149 -18.32 -3.85 -6.08
C SER A 149 -18.46 -5.07 -7.00
N GLY A 150 -18.00 -4.96 -8.23
CA GLY A 150 -17.98 -6.08 -9.20
C GLY A 150 -17.07 -7.22 -8.74
N LEU A 151 -15.85 -6.92 -8.35
CA LEU A 151 -14.85 -7.91 -7.90
C LEU A 151 -15.33 -8.73 -6.69
N PHE A 152 -16.01 -8.09 -5.76
CA PHE A 152 -16.40 -8.75 -4.50
C PHE A 152 -17.88 -9.13 -4.44
N GLY A 153 -18.65 -8.85 -5.47
CA GLY A 153 -20.11 -9.12 -5.50
C GLY A 153 -20.85 -8.41 -4.36
N LYS A 154 -20.34 -7.26 -3.92
CA LYS A 154 -20.86 -6.52 -2.76
C LYS A 154 -21.01 -5.05 -3.10
N ARG A 155 -22.20 -4.49 -2.86
CA ARG A 155 -22.48 -3.07 -3.05
C ARG A 155 -22.29 -2.29 -1.75
N GLY A 156 -21.96 -1.01 -1.88
CA GLY A 156 -21.83 -0.05 -0.78
C GLY A 156 -21.62 1.35 -1.32
N ASP A 157 -21.81 2.35 -0.49
CA ASP A 157 -21.60 3.76 -0.87
C ASP A 157 -20.15 4.20 -0.68
N ARG A 158 -19.36 3.42 0.05
CA ARG A 158 -17.96 3.69 0.36
C ARG A 158 -17.12 2.44 0.18
N VAL A 159 -15.85 2.61 -0.11
CA VAL A 159 -14.87 1.50 -0.19
C VAL A 159 -14.90 0.63 1.06
N PHE A 160 -15.02 1.24 2.26
CA PHE A 160 -15.09 0.51 3.51
C PHE A 160 -16.29 -0.45 3.59
N ASP A 161 -17.41 -0.11 2.98
CA ASP A 161 -18.61 -0.97 2.97
C ASP A 161 -18.36 -2.25 2.16
N ILE A 162 -17.42 -2.22 1.19
CA ILE A 162 -17.08 -3.35 0.31
C ILE A 162 -15.93 -4.19 0.89
N ILE A 163 -14.82 -3.57 1.24
CA ILE A 163 -13.59 -4.27 1.63
C ILE A 163 -13.26 -4.19 3.13
N GLY A 164 -13.94 -3.33 3.90
CA GLY A 164 -13.56 -3.04 5.28
C GLY A 164 -12.18 -2.36 5.35
N ARG A 165 -11.41 -2.66 6.40
CA ARG A 165 -10.01 -2.19 6.52
C ARG A 165 -9.08 -2.91 5.55
N HIS A 166 -9.34 -4.17 5.28
CA HIS A 166 -8.62 -4.99 4.31
C HIS A 166 -9.48 -6.19 3.90
N ARG A 167 -9.18 -6.75 2.74
CA ARG A 167 -9.85 -7.94 2.24
C ARG A 167 -8.89 -8.82 1.45
N LYS A 168 -9.05 -10.12 1.60
CA LYS A 168 -8.34 -11.12 0.81
C LYS A 168 -8.99 -11.24 -0.57
N MET A 169 -8.16 -11.50 -1.56
CA MET A 169 -8.53 -11.67 -2.96
C MET A 169 -8.08 -13.05 -3.44
N ASP A 170 -8.87 -13.68 -4.28
CA ASP A 170 -8.47 -14.84 -5.04
C ASP A 170 -7.69 -14.44 -6.30
N LYS A 171 -7.28 -15.44 -7.09
CA LYS A 171 -6.47 -15.25 -8.28
C LYS A 171 -7.19 -14.44 -9.37
N ASP A 172 -8.49 -14.70 -9.55
CA ASP A 172 -9.26 -14.06 -10.61
C ASP A 172 -9.49 -12.58 -10.26
N GLN A 173 -9.85 -12.29 -9.02
CA GLN A 173 -9.98 -10.93 -8.51
C GLN A 173 -8.66 -10.12 -8.64
N VAL A 174 -7.51 -10.76 -8.38
CA VAL A 174 -6.19 -10.14 -8.59
C VAL A 174 -5.98 -9.81 -10.06
N ASN A 175 -6.25 -10.74 -10.97
CA ASN A 175 -6.07 -10.56 -12.40
C ASN A 175 -6.99 -9.46 -12.95
N ASP A 176 -8.25 -9.45 -12.53
CA ASP A 176 -9.24 -8.45 -12.96
C ASP A 176 -8.84 -7.05 -12.49
N LEU A 177 -8.40 -6.91 -11.23
CA LEU A 177 -7.92 -5.63 -10.72
C LEU A 177 -6.67 -5.14 -11.45
N LEU A 178 -5.71 -6.02 -11.74
CA LEU A 178 -4.51 -5.69 -12.53
C LEU A 178 -4.88 -5.30 -13.97
N SER A 179 -5.86 -5.95 -14.57
CA SER A 179 -6.35 -5.62 -15.90
C SER A 179 -6.96 -4.23 -15.94
N TRP A 180 -7.82 -3.92 -14.96
CA TRP A 180 -8.40 -2.58 -14.84
C TRP A 180 -7.33 -1.49 -14.64
N ILE A 181 -6.34 -1.72 -13.74
CA ILE A 181 -5.26 -0.76 -13.54
C ILE A 181 -4.52 -0.49 -14.86
N ARG A 182 -4.24 -1.53 -15.65
CA ARG A 182 -3.60 -1.38 -16.98
C ARG A 182 -4.45 -0.56 -17.94
N THR A 183 -5.76 -0.78 -17.96
CA THR A 183 -6.69 -0.02 -18.80
C THR A 183 -6.69 1.47 -18.44
N VAL A 184 -6.66 1.82 -17.15
CA VAL A 184 -6.61 3.24 -16.72
C VAL A 184 -5.25 3.88 -17.04
N LYS A 185 -4.18 3.08 -17.10
CA LYS A 185 -2.82 3.56 -17.44
C LYS A 185 -2.57 3.71 -18.94
N SER A 186 -3.36 3.06 -19.80
CA SER A 186 -3.23 3.14 -21.27
C SER A 186 -3.73 4.46 -21.82
#